data_7b99d51ad501924596d49bb52f7b0147
#
_entry.id   7b99d51ad501924596d49bb52f7b0147
#
_cell.length_a   1.000
_cell.length_b   1.000
_cell.length_c   1.000
_cell.angle_alpha   90.00
_cell.angle_beta   90.00
_cell.angle_gamma   90.00
#
_symmetry.space_group_name_H-M   'P 1'
#
loop_
_entity.id
_entity.type
_entity.pdbx_description
1 polymer ?
#
loop_
_entity_poly.entity_id
_entity_poly.type
_entity_poly.pdbx_seq_one_letter_code
_entity_poly.pdbx_strand_id
1 'polypeptide(L)' 'MNKFDFSYDEYQRFLERCPFSEEEIEIFDLRRKGYSITQIAIKLNICDRTVSKRINSICKKILKEI' A
#
# COMPACT_ATOMS: atom_id res chain seq x y z
N MET A 1 11.46 -1.19 -11.34
CA MET A 1 11.12 -0.04 -10.49
C MET A 1 9.83 -0.33 -9.70
N ASN A 2 9.82 -0.03 -8.43
CA ASN A 2 8.65 -0.26 -7.57
C ASN A 2 7.62 0.84 -7.81
N LYS A 3 6.39 0.46 -8.20
CA LYS A 3 5.32 1.43 -8.43
C LYS A 3 4.83 2.12 -7.15
N PHE A 4 5.34 1.71 -6.01
CA PHE A 4 5.07 2.34 -4.72
C PHE A 4 6.23 3.19 -4.25
N ASP A 5 7.15 3.54 -5.14
CA ASP A 5 8.30 4.38 -4.82
C ASP A 5 7.88 5.85 -4.86
N PHE A 6 7.10 6.23 -3.85
CA PHE A 6 6.62 7.59 -3.68
C PHE A 6 7.42 8.30 -2.58
N SER A 7 7.53 9.62 -2.70
CA SER A 7 8.10 10.42 -1.62
C SER A 7 7.13 10.43 -0.43
N TYR A 8 7.62 10.82 0.73
CA TYR A 8 6.77 10.90 1.92
C TYR A 8 5.60 11.87 1.71
N ASP A 9 5.86 13.00 1.04
CA ASP A 9 4.82 13.99 0.76
C ASP A 9 3.73 13.42 -0.15
N GLU A 10 4.13 12.66 -1.17
CA GLU A 10 3.16 12.01 -2.07
C GLU A 10 2.33 10.98 -1.31
N TYR A 11 2.97 10.20 -0.45
CA TYR A 11 2.29 9.22 0.38
C TYR A 11 1.24 9.88 1.26
N GLN A 12 1.60 10.97 1.95
CA GLN A 12 0.66 11.70 2.79
C GLN A 12 -0.51 12.27 1.99
N ARG A 13 -0.25 12.76 0.81
CA ARG A 13 -1.28 13.31 -0.07
C ARG A 13 -2.30 12.23 -0.45
N PHE A 14 -1.82 11.04 -0.79
CA PHE A 14 -2.71 9.93 -1.13
C PHE A 14 -3.54 9.50 0.07
N LEU A 15 -2.96 9.50 1.28
CA LEU A 15 -3.71 9.17 2.49
C LEU A 15 -4.86 10.14 2.73
N GLU A 16 -4.67 11.41 2.41
CA GLU A 16 -5.70 12.41 2.59
C GLU A 16 -6.81 12.32 1.55
N ARG A 17 -6.47 11.95 0.32
CA ARG A 17 -7.41 11.97 -0.81
C ARG A 17 -8.11 10.65 -1.06
N CYS A 18 -7.47 9.54 -0.74
CA CYS A 18 -8.03 8.22 -1.02
C CYS A 18 -8.67 7.62 0.24
N PRO A 19 -9.82 6.96 0.10
CA PRO A 19 -10.50 6.34 1.24
C PRO A 19 -9.89 4.98 1.58
N PHE A 20 -8.68 4.97 2.12
CA PHE A 20 -7.98 3.75 2.52
C PHE A 20 -8.48 3.28 3.89
N SER A 21 -8.60 1.94 4.04
CA SER A 21 -8.84 1.34 5.34
C SER A 21 -7.53 1.32 6.14
N GLU A 22 -7.62 1.05 7.45
CA GLU A 22 -6.43 0.98 8.30
C GLU A 22 -5.44 -0.07 7.79
N GLU A 23 -5.94 -1.23 7.37
CA GLU A 23 -5.10 -2.29 6.83
C GLU A 23 -4.41 -1.85 5.54
N GLU A 24 -5.13 -1.15 4.68
CA GLU A 24 -4.57 -0.62 3.44
C GLU A 24 -3.46 0.40 3.73
N ILE A 25 -3.66 1.25 4.72
CA ILE A 25 -2.66 2.25 5.11
C ILE A 25 -1.38 1.56 5.60
N GLU A 26 -1.51 0.53 6.43
CA GLU A 26 -0.36 -0.22 6.92
C GLU A 26 0.40 -0.89 5.78
N ILE A 27 -0.32 -1.53 4.87
CA ILE A 27 0.30 -2.21 3.73
C ILE A 27 0.97 -1.20 2.80
N PHE A 28 0.31 -0.08 2.54
CA PHE A 28 0.87 0.98 1.70
C PHE A 28 2.19 1.49 2.31
N ASP A 29 2.19 1.77 3.60
CA ASP A 29 3.38 2.28 4.27
C ASP A 29 4.54 1.28 4.20
N LEU A 30 4.27 0.02 4.48
CA LEU A 30 5.29 -1.03 4.41
C LEU A 30 5.82 -1.21 2.99
N ARG A 31 4.91 -1.21 2.01
CA ARG A 31 5.31 -1.37 0.62
C ARG A 31 6.13 -0.18 0.14
N ARG A 32 5.78 1.02 0.56
CA ARG A 32 6.53 2.24 0.26
C ARG A 32 7.96 2.15 0.83
N LYS A 33 8.11 1.53 1.99
CA LYS A 33 9.42 1.36 2.62
C LYS A 33 10.27 0.27 1.97
N GLY A 34 9.70 -0.47 1.01
CA GLY A 34 10.43 -1.49 0.29
C GLY A 34 10.19 -2.92 0.75
N TYR A 35 9.23 -3.15 1.62
CA TYR A 35 8.89 -4.51 2.08
C TYR A 35 8.28 -5.31 0.94
N SER A 36 8.66 -6.58 0.83
CA SER A 36 8.07 -7.49 -0.14
C SER A 36 6.69 -7.94 0.34
N ILE A 37 5.90 -8.53 -0.56
CA ILE A 37 4.59 -9.07 -0.22
C ILE A 37 4.72 -10.10 0.90
N THR A 38 5.68 -11.00 0.81
CA THR A 38 5.92 -12.03 1.81
C THR A 38 6.27 -11.40 3.17
N GLN A 39 7.13 -10.38 3.18
CA GLN A 39 7.52 -9.71 4.42
C GLN A 39 6.33 -9.02 5.08
N ILE A 40 5.48 -8.38 4.27
CA ILE A 40 4.27 -7.73 4.77
C ILE A 40 3.32 -8.76 5.37
N ALA A 41 3.12 -9.88 4.67
CA ALA A 41 2.24 -10.95 5.13
C ALA A 41 2.70 -11.48 6.48
N ILE A 42 3.98 -11.70 6.65
CA ILE A 42 4.55 -12.19 7.92
C ILE A 42 4.36 -11.15 9.02
N LYS A 43 4.67 -9.90 8.72
CA LYS A 43 4.59 -8.83 9.71
C LYS A 43 3.17 -8.58 10.21
N LEU A 44 2.19 -8.66 9.32
CA LEU A 44 0.79 -8.42 9.66
C LEU A 44 0.03 -9.71 9.98
N ASN A 45 0.70 -10.85 9.87
CA ASN A 45 0.11 -12.17 10.13
C ASN A 45 -1.13 -12.44 9.27
N ILE A 46 -1.01 -12.19 7.97
CA ILE A 46 -2.06 -12.43 6.98
C ILE A 46 -1.47 -13.18 5.79
N CYS A 47 -2.33 -13.68 4.90
CA CYS A 47 -1.88 -14.43 3.74
C CYS A 47 -1.30 -13.51 2.66
N ASP A 48 -0.32 -14.03 1.90
CA ASP A 48 0.25 -13.31 0.74
C ASP A 48 -0.85 -12.87 -0.22
N ARG A 49 -1.84 -13.75 -0.44
CA ARG A 49 -2.96 -13.46 -1.32
C ARG A 49 -3.74 -12.24 -0.85
N THR A 50 -3.96 -12.13 0.45
CA THR A 50 -4.64 -10.98 1.03
C THR A 50 -3.84 -9.70 0.81
N VAL A 51 -2.52 -9.77 1.03
CA VAL A 51 -1.64 -8.63 0.79
C VAL A 51 -1.73 -8.18 -0.67
N SER A 52 -1.68 -9.12 -1.61
CA SER A 52 -1.78 -8.82 -3.04
C SER A 52 -3.10 -8.14 -3.37
N LYS A 53 -4.21 -8.62 -2.81
CA LYS A 53 -5.52 -8.01 -3.03
C LYS A 53 -5.57 -6.58 -2.52
N ARG A 54 -5.01 -6.33 -1.34
CA ARG A 54 -4.97 -4.98 -0.76
C ARG A 54 -4.12 -4.05 -1.58
N ILE A 55 -2.98 -4.53 -2.07
CA ILE A 55 -2.10 -3.75 -2.92
C ILE A 55 -2.82 -3.37 -4.22
N ASN A 56 -3.54 -4.30 -4.84
CA ASN A 56 -4.31 -4.01 -6.05
C ASN A 56 -5.39 -2.95 -5.78
N SER A 57 -6.06 -3.05 -4.65
CA SER A 57 -7.07 -2.07 -4.25
C SER A 57 -6.44 -0.68 -4.07
N ILE A 58 -5.28 -0.62 -3.40
CA ILE A 58 -4.55 0.62 -3.20
C ILE A 58 -4.16 1.23 -4.55
N CYS A 59 -3.63 0.43 -5.46
CA CYS A 59 -3.25 0.89 -6.79
C CYS A 59 -4.42 1.49 -7.55
N LYS A 60 -5.59 0.83 -7.50
CA LYS A 60 -6.79 1.34 -8.18
C LYS A 60 -7.23 2.69 -7.62
N LYS A 61 -7.17 2.85 -6.31
CA LYS A 61 -7.53 4.11 -5.66
C LYS A 61 -6.56 5.23 -6.04
N ILE A 62 -5.28 4.92 -6.08
CA ILE A 62 -4.25 5.89 -6.47
C ILE A 62 -4.45 6.32 -7.93
N LEU A 63 -4.72 5.37 -8.82
CA LEU A 63 -4.93 5.67 -10.23
C LEU A 63 -6.12 6.59 -10.47
N LYS A 64 -7.13 6.52 -9.64
CA LYS A 64 -8.27 7.42 -9.73
C LYS A 64 -7.92 8.85 -9.34
N GLU A 65 -6.91 9.04 -8.52
CA GLU A 65 -6.47 10.37 -8.09
C GLU A 65 -5.50 11.01 -9.07
N ILE A 66 -4.84 10.21 -9.88
CA ILE A 66 -3.93 10.70 -10.91
C ILE A 66 -4.74 10.99 -12.20
#